data_7dae3cd1ed0fc5c2e8f910bb9648e111
#
_entry.id   7dae3cd1ed0fc5c2e8f910bb9648e111
#
_cell.length_a   1.000
_cell.length_b   1.000
_cell.length_c   1.000
_cell.angle_alpha   90.00
_cell.angle_beta   90.00
_cell.angle_gamma   90.00
#
_symmetry.space_group_name_H-M   'P 1'
#
loop_
_entity.id
_entity.type
_entity.pdbx_description
1 polymer ?
#
loop_
_entity_poly.entity_id
_entity_poly.type
_entity_poly.pdbx_seq_one_letter_code
_entity_poly.pdbx_strand_id
1 'polypeptide(L)'
;MVHQYKLNGYNIVLDTCSGSIHSVDDLAYDVIGMIREYTQGDIIDAMLEKYDDVTAEDVQECIDDVVALRRAGKLFTPDNYEYLAYDFKARNTVIKALCLHVAHTCNLNCSYCFASQGKYQGERALMTFEVGKRAIDFLIENSGTRRNLEVDFFGGEPLMNWDVVKQVVAYAREQEKLHNKNFRFTLTTNGMLIDDEVIEFANKEMHNVVLSLDGRREVHDHLRKDYAGNGSYDRIVPKFQEFVKKRGDKNYYMRGTFTHNNVDFTNDLFHMADLGFTELSMEPVVTK
;
A
#
# COMPACT_ATOMS: atom_id res chain seq x y z
N MET A 1 -15.22 -4.25 -17.41
CA MET A 1 -14.95 -5.72 -17.38
C MET A 1 -15.34 -6.25 -16.01
N VAL A 2 -16.03 -7.42 -15.98
CA VAL A 2 -16.42 -8.07 -14.71
C VAL A 2 -15.57 -9.32 -14.52
N HIS A 3 -14.98 -9.47 -13.34
CA HIS A 3 -14.22 -10.64 -12.90
C HIS A 3 -14.99 -11.38 -11.81
N GLN A 4 -15.11 -12.69 -11.97
CA GLN A 4 -15.71 -13.58 -11.00
C GLN A 4 -14.68 -14.58 -10.51
N TYR A 5 -14.57 -14.76 -9.19
CA TYR A 5 -13.69 -15.75 -8.58
C TYR A 5 -14.19 -16.18 -7.22
N LYS A 6 -13.74 -17.34 -6.75
CA LYS A 6 -14.06 -17.87 -5.43
C LYS A 6 -12.80 -17.82 -4.57
N LEU A 7 -12.94 -17.27 -3.37
CA LEU A 7 -11.83 -17.12 -2.41
C LEU A 7 -12.34 -17.30 -0.98
N ASN A 8 -11.70 -18.16 -0.22
CA ASN A 8 -12.01 -18.40 1.21
C ASN A 8 -13.51 -18.68 1.49
N GLY A 9 -14.19 -19.39 0.60
CA GLY A 9 -15.61 -19.71 0.72
C GLY A 9 -16.58 -18.60 0.28
N TYR A 10 -16.08 -17.50 -0.25
CA TYR A 10 -16.88 -16.42 -0.81
C TYR A 10 -16.88 -16.45 -2.34
N ASN A 11 -18.03 -16.18 -2.93
CA ASN A 11 -18.13 -15.86 -4.35
C ASN A 11 -17.98 -14.35 -4.50
N ILE A 12 -16.94 -13.92 -5.20
CA ILE A 12 -16.60 -12.52 -5.36
C ILE A 12 -16.78 -12.10 -6.81
N VAL A 13 -17.45 -10.97 -7.02
CA VAL A 13 -17.66 -10.34 -8.31
C VAL A 13 -17.10 -8.93 -8.28
N LEU A 14 -16.10 -8.66 -9.09
CA LEU A 14 -15.44 -7.36 -9.22
C LEU A 14 -15.79 -6.72 -10.56
N ASP A 15 -16.44 -5.58 -10.56
CA ASP A 15 -16.55 -4.72 -11.74
C ASP A 15 -15.39 -3.72 -11.78
N THR A 16 -14.44 -3.95 -12.67
CA THR A 16 -13.22 -3.15 -12.76
C THR A 16 -13.45 -1.70 -13.23
N CYS A 17 -14.57 -1.45 -13.92
CA CYS A 17 -14.87 -0.12 -14.44
C CYS A 17 -15.52 0.78 -13.40
N SER A 18 -16.36 0.24 -12.52
CA SER A 18 -16.93 0.98 -11.38
C SER A 18 -16.09 0.88 -10.11
N GLY A 19 -15.23 -0.14 -9.99
CA GLY A 19 -14.52 -0.48 -8.77
C GLY A 19 -15.39 -1.16 -7.71
N SER A 20 -16.64 -1.54 -8.05
CA SER A 20 -17.55 -2.21 -7.13
C SER A 20 -17.17 -3.67 -6.92
N ILE A 21 -17.21 -4.10 -5.67
CA ILE A 21 -16.98 -5.50 -5.28
C ILE A 21 -18.26 -6.00 -4.62
N HIS A 22 -18.74 -7.16 -5.07
CA HIS A 22 -19.92 -7.82 -4.53
C HIS A 22 -19.54 -9.19 -3.99
N SER A 23 -20.01 -9.54 -2.80
CA SER A 23 -20.05 -10.91 -2.29
C SER A 23 -21.45 -11.44 -2.51
N VAL A 24 -21.58 -12.54 -3.22
CA VAL A 24 -22.86 -13.09 -3.69
C VAL A 24 -22.97 -14.57 -3.34
N ASP A 25 -24.19 -15.11 -3.33
CA ASP A 25 -24.44 -16.54 -3.23
C ASP A 25 -24.09 -17.27 -4.54
N ASP A 26 -24.27 -18.60 -4.55
CA ASP A 26 -23.94 -19.41 -5.73
C ASP A 26 -24.89 -19.14 -6.88
N LEU A 27 -26.18 -18.89 -6.63
CA LEU A 27 -27.16 -18.58 -7.65
C LEU A 27 -26.82 -17.27 -8.36
N ALA A 28 -26.62 -16.21 -7.62
CA ALA A 28 -26.27 -14.90 -8.20
C ALA A 28 -24.92 -14.95 -8.92
N TYR A 29 -23.96 -15.73 -8.42
CA TYR A 29 -22.67 -15.91 -9.08
C TYR A 29 -22.83 -16.51 -10.49
N ASP A 30 -23.66 -17.56 -10.62
CA ASP A 30 -23.90 -18.21 -11.91
C ASP A 30 -24.74 -17.32 -12.84
N VAL A 31 -25.81 -16.69 -12.33
CA VAL A 31 -26.63 -15.75 -13.10
C VAL A 31 -25.80 -14.62 -13.69
N ILE A 32 -24.91 -14.01 -12.87
CA ILE A 32 -23.98 -12.95 -13.33
C ILE A 32 -23.07 -13.46 -14.45
N GLY A 33 -22.62 -14.71 -14.37
CA GLY A 33 -21.79 -15.32 -15.40
C GLY A 33 -22.52 -15.49 -16.76
N MET A 34 -23.81 -15.67 -16.72
CA MET A 34 -24.63 -16.00 -17.93
C MET A 34 -25.33 -14.78 -18.53
N ILE A 35 -25.67 -13.76 -17.76
CA ILE A 35 -26.62 -12.68 -18.12
C ILE A 35 -26.23 -11.88 -19.37
N ARG A 36 -24.97 -11.91 -19.79
CA ARG A 36 -24.51 -11.21 -21.00
C ARG A 36 -24.67 -12.00 -22.30
N GLU A 37 -24.73 -13.32 -22.22
CA GLU A 37 -24.63 -14.22 -23.37
C GLU A 37 -25.90 -15.02 -23.60
N TYR A 38 -26.75 -15.15 -22.57
CA TYR A 38 -27.94 -16.00 -22.60
C TYR A 38 -29.22 -15.18 -22.41
N THR A 39 -30.33 -15.68 -22.89
CA THR A 39 -31.65 -15.09 -22.62
C THR A 39 -32.11 -15.40 -21.20
N GLN A 40 -33.07 -14.62 -20.68
CA GLN A 40 -33.63 -14.87 -19.34
C GLN A 40 -34.22 -16.29 -19.22
N GLY A 41 -34.89 -16.78 -20.28
CA GLY A 41 -35.42 -18.12 -20.29
C GLY A 41 -34.34 -19.19 -20.18
N ASP A 42 -33.26 -19.06 -20.96
CA ASP A 42 -32.12 -19.99 -20.90
C ASP A 42 -31.44 -19.98 -19.52
N ILE A 43 -31.35 -18.82 -18.87
CA ILE A 43 -30.78 -18.70 -17.52
C ILE A 43 -31.69 -19.41 -16.51
N ILE A 44 -33.00 -19.16 -16.56
CA ILE A 44 -33.96 -19.82 -15.67
C ILE A 44 -33.89 -21.34 -15.83
N ASP A 45 -33.95 -21.85 -17.05
CA ASP A 45 -33.90 -23.29 -17.32
C ASP A 45 -32.58 -23.90 -16.79
N ALA A 46 -31.45 -23.25 -17.04
CA ALA A 46 -30.14 -23.71 -16.57
C ALA A 46 -30.01 -23.69 -15.02
N MET A 47 -30.58 -22.70 -14.33
CA MET A 47 -30.53 -22.64 -12.87
C MET A 47 -31.47 -23.68 -12.23
N LEU A 48 -32.64 -23.91 -12.81
CA LEU A 48 -33.56 -24.97 -12.35
C LEU A 48 -33.00 -26.39 -12.57
N GLU A 49 -32.17 -26.59 -13.59
CA GLU A 49 -31.45 -27.86 -13.80
C GLU A 49 -30.30 -28.03 -12.77
N LYS A 50 -29.68 -26.93 -12.38
CA LYS A 50 -28.47 -26.94 -11.52
C LYS A 50 -28.79 -27.00 -10.03
N TYR A 51 -29.87 -26.37 -9.59
CA TYR A 51 -30.22 -26.17 -8.18
C TYR A 51 -31.60 -26.81 -7.87
N ASP A 52 -31.63 -27.79 -6.97
CA ASP A 52 -32.87 -28.50 -6.61
C ASP A 52 -33.82 -27.70 -5.73
N ASP A 53 -33.34 -26.71 -5.04
CA ASP A 53 -34.03 -25.90 -4.02
C ASP A 53 -34.36 -24.45 -4.49
N VAL A 54 -34.25 -24.19 -5.80
CA VAL A 54 -34.46 -22.87 -6.41
C VAL A 54 -35.71 -22.90 -7.29
N THR A 55 -36.52 -21.86 -7.23
CA THR A 55 -37.71 -21.73 -8.12
C THR A 55 -37.42 -20.74 -9.26
N ALA A 56 -38.25 -20.78 -10.29
CA ALA A 56 -38.18 -19.84 -11.41
C ALA A 56 -38.35 -18.37 -10.93
N GLU A 57 -39.12 -18.17 -9.86
CA GLU A 57 -39.33 -16.84 -9.24
C GLU A 57 -38.07 -16.36 -8.58
N ASP A 58 -37.34 -17.23 -7.86
CA ASP A 58 -36.07 -16.87 -7.22
C ASP A 58 -34.99 -16.48 -8.26
N VAL A 59 -34.92 -17.22 -9.37
CA VAL A 59 -34.00 -16.89 -10.47
C VAL A 59 -34.36 -15.55 -11.12
N GLN A 60 -35.65 -15.30 -11.33
CA GLN A 60 -36.11 -14.04 -11.91
C GLN A 60 -35.80 -12.85 -10.99
N GLU A 61 -36.03 -12.98 -9.67
CA GLU A 61 -35.67 -11.94 -8.68
C GLU A 61 -34.17 -11.67 -8.73
N CYS A 62 -33.34 -12.70 -8.77
CA CYS A 62 -31.90 -12.56 -8.91
C CYS A 62 -31.48 -11.83 -10.20
N ILE A 63 -32.12 -12.16 -11.35
CA ILE A 63 -31.90 -11.45 -12.61
C ILE A 63 -32.26 -9.97 -12.49
N ASP A 64 -33.39 -9.66 -11.83
CA ASP A 64 -33.85 -8.29 -11.65
C ASP A 64 -32.90 -7.49 -10.76
N ASP A 65 -32.34 -8.09 -9.71
CA ASP A 65 -31.32 -7.49 -8.86
C ASP A 65 -30.03 -7.19 -9.62
N VAL A 66 -29.58 -8.12 -10.46
CA VAL A 66 -28.40 -7.91 -11.34
C VAL A 66 -28.66 -6.76 -12.31
N VAL A 67 -29.85 -6.69 -12.89
CA VAL A 67 -30.26 -5.58 -13.78
C VAL A 67 -30.31 -4.25 -13.00
N ALA A 68 -30.79 -4.26 -11.77
CA ALA A 68 -30.80 -3.07 -10.91
C ALA A 68 -29.36 -2.58 -10.60
N LEU A 69 -28.44 -3.47 -10.27
CA LEU A 69 -27.02 -3.14 -10.08
C LEU A 69 -26.40 -2.56 -11.36
N ARG A 70 -26.73 -3.09 -12.54
CA ARG A 70 -26.29 -2.53 -13.82
C ARG A 70 -26.82 -1.12 -14.05
N ARG A 71 -28.10 -0.87 -13.79
CA ARG A 71 -28.72 0.46 -13.90
C ARG A 71 -28.10 1.46 -12.91
N ALA A 72 -27.73 0.99 -11.74
CA ALA A 72 -27.03 1.79 -10.73
C ALA A 72 -25.55 2.08 -11.03
N GLY A 73 -25.01 1.55 -12.13
CA GLY A 73 -23.59 1.70 -12.49
C GLY A 73 -22.64 0.99 -11.55
N LYS A 74 -23.09 -0.12 -10.93
CA LYS A 74 -22.29 -0.91 -9.97
C LYS A 74 -21.91 -2.30 -10.50
N LEU A 75 -22.46 -2.69 -11.65
CA LEU A 75 -22.15 -3.95 -12.32
C LEU A 75 -22.30 -3.80 -13.83
N PHE A 76 -21.43 -4.43 -14.60
CA PHE A 76 -21.35 -4.32 -16.07
C PHE A 76 -21.23 -2.86 -16.57
N THR A 77 -20.50 -2.05 -15.82
CA THR A 77 -20.29 -0.63 -16.13
C THR A 77 -19.46 -0.47 -17.40
N PRO A 78 -19.84 0.42 -18.33
CA PRO A 78 -19.03 0.69 -19.50
C PRO A 78 -17.68 1.32 -19.09
N ASP A 79 -16.63 1.01 -19.85
CA ASP A 79 -15.32 1.63 -19.67
C ASP A 79 -15.33 3.04 -20.30
N ASN A 80 -15.63 4.04 -19.48
CA ASN A 80 -15.63 5.43 -19.90
C ASN A 80 -14.20 6.02 -19.99
N TYR A 81 -13.17 5.26 -19.63
CA TYR A 81 -11.77 5.71 -19.57
C TYR A 81 -10.88 5.00 -20.60
N GLU A 82 -11.41 4.08 -21.39
CA GLU A 82 -10.66 3.31 -22.39
C GLU A 82 -9.87 4.23 -23.33
N TYR A 83 -10.49 5.35 -23.79
CA TYR A 83 -9.84 6.32 -24.66
C TYR A 83 -8.62 7.00 -24.00
N LEU A 84 -8.58 7.08 -22.66
CA LEU A 84 -7.44 7.65 -21.93
C LEU A 84 -6.25 6.69 -21.85
N ALA A 85 -6.46 5.40 -22.09
CA ALA A 85 -5.39 4.40 -22.03
C ALA A 85 -4.34 4.58 -23.13
N TYR A 86 -4.76 5.13 -24.27
CA TYR A 86 -3.91 5.29 -25.46
C TYR A 86 -3.25 6.67 -25.57
N ASP A 87 -3.67 7.65 -24.77
CA ASP A 87 -3.20 9.04 -24.88
C ASP A 87 -2.46 9.52 -23.64
N PHE A 88 -1.51 8.71 -23.14
CA PHE A 88 -0.69 9.08 -21.97
C PHE A 88 0.18 10.33 -22.23
N LYS A 89 0.53 10.63 -23.48
CA LYS A 89 1.38 11.77 -23.83
C LYS A 89 0.64 13.10 -23.80
N ALA A 90 -0.69 13.12 -23.95
CA ALA A 90 -1.50 14.31 -23.92
C ALA A 90 -1.96 14.72 -22.51
N ARG A 91 -1.68 13.92 -21.48
CA ARG A 91 -2.04 14.28 -20.11
C ARG A 91 -1.12 15.37 -19.59
N ASN A 92 -1.70 16.52 -19.22
CA ASN A 92 -1.01 17.48 -18.36
C ASN A 92 -0.79 16.83 -16.98
N THR A 93 0.35 16.19 -16.80
CA THR A 93 0.69 15.54 -15.54
C THR A 93 1.20 16.58 -14.56
N VAL A 94 0.43 16.85 -13.52
CA VAL A 94 0.93 17.56 -12.34
C VAL A 94 1.55 16.55 -11.37
N ILE A 95 2.73 16.88 -10.86
CA ILE A 95 3.42 16.01 -9.88
C ILE A 95 2.72 16.16 -8.54
N LYS A 96 2.40 15.01 -7.92
CA LYS A 96 1.74 14.93 -6.61
C LYS A 96 2.72 14.58 -5.49
N ALA A 97 3.67 13.72 -5.79
CA ALA A 97 4.52 13.07 -4.79
C ALA A 97 5.96 12.91 -5.27
N LEU A 98 6.89 12.91 -4.32
CA LEU A 98 8.28 12.52 -4.51
C LEU A 98 8.67 11.46 -3.48
N CYS A 99 9.43 10.46 -3.92
CA CYS A 99 10.15 9.56 -3.04
C CYS A 99 11.62 10.01 -3.01
N LEU A 100 12.09 10.50 -1.87
CA LEU A 100 13.44 10.99 -1.68
C LEU A 100 14.31 9.90 -1.04
N HIS A 101 15.23 9.33 -1.80
CA HIS A 101 16.24 8.42 -1.29
C HIS A 101 17.33 9.21 -0.59
N VAL A 102 17.06 9.61 0.67
CA VAL A 102 17.96 10.50 1.42
C VAL A 102 19.27 9.82 1.84
N ALA A 103 19.29 8.49 1.84
CA ALA A 103 20.48 7.71 2.16
C ALA A 103 20.66 6.52 1.20
N HIS A 104 21.73 6.51 0.42
CA HIS A 104 22.20 5.35 -0.33
C HIS A 104 23.12 4.49 0.52
N THR A 105 22.73 4.25 1.75
CA THR A 105 23.41 3.36 2.71
C THR A 105 22.38 2.84 3.72
N CYS A 106 22.67 1.69 4.33
CA CYS A 106 21.82 1.08 5.35
C CYS A 106 22.69 0.47 6.44
N ASN A 107 22.19 0.43 7.66
CA ASN A 107 22.78 -0.23 8.81
C ASN A 107 22.38 -1.70 8.95
N LEU A 108 21.46 -2.19 8.10
CA LEU A 108 21.11 -3.60 7.95
C LEU A 108 21.59 -4.16 6.61
N ASN A 109 21.76 -5.48 6.58
CA ASN A 109 22.18 -6.27 5.43
C ASN A 109 21.09 -7.30 5.08
N CYS A 110 19.86 -6.84 4.84
CA CYS A 110 18.72 -7.71 4.56
C CYS A 110 18.97 -8.54 3.27
N SER A 111 18.73 -9.85 3.34
CA SER A 111 19.04 -10.77 2.24
C SER A 111 18.19 -10.54 0.98
N TYR A 112 16.96 -10.07 1.12
CA TYR A 112 16.03 -9.80 0.02
C TYR A 112 16.05 -8.35 -0.48
N CYS A 113 16.98 -7.51 -0.01
CA CYS A 113 16.95 -6.09 -0.26
C CYS A 113 17.09 -5.75 -1.77
N PHE A 114 16.00 -5.29 -2.39
CA PHE A 114 16.00 -4.87 -3.79
C PHE A 114 16.92 -3.66 -4.05
N ALA A 115 17.20 -2.87 -3.01
CA ALA A 115 18.06 -1.69 -3.05
C ALA A 115 19.55 -2.03 -2.86
N SER A 116 19.96 -3.30 -2.93
CA SER A 116 21.35 -3.73 -2.72
C SER A 116 21.93 -3.17 -1.41
N GLN A 117 21.22 -3.36 -0.30
CA GLN A 117 21.51 -2.82 1.03
C GLN A 117 21.66 -1.29 1.05
N GLY A 118 20.77 -0.65 0.29
CA GLY A 118 20.67 0.80 0.17
C GLY A 118 21.55 1.44 -0.89
N LYS A 119 22.47 0.68 -1.55
CA LYS A 119 23.36 1.24 -2.57
C LYS A 119 22.70 1.48 -3.93
N TYR A 120 21.57 0.84 -4.21
CA TYR A 120 20.89 0.89 -5.51
C TYR A 120 21.82 0.59 -6.69
N GLN A 121 22.72 -0.39 -6.52
CA GLN A 121 23.78 -0.78 -7.47
C GLN A 121 24.84 0.32 -7.74
N GLY A 122 24.83 1.40 -6.95
CA GLY A 122 25.79 2.51 -7.01
C GLY A 122 26.69 2.56 -5.79
N GLU A 123 27.25 3.73 -5.54
CA GLU A 123 28.09 4.01 -4.37
C GLU A 123 27.24 4.36 -3.14
N ARG A 124 27.82 4.19 -1.95
CA ARG A 124 27.24 4.67 -0.71
C ARG A 124 27.34 6.19 -0.65
N ALA A 125 26.22 6.86 -0.45
CA ALA A 125 26.13 8.30 -0.40
C ALA A 125 25.00 8.75 0.52
N LEU A 126 25.08 9.97 1.00
CA LEU A 126 24.00 10.67 1.71
C LEU A 126 23.59 11.89 0.88
N MET A 127 22.28 12.13 0.80
CA MET A 127 21.75 13.33 0.13
C MET A 127 22.19 14.57 0.89
N THR A 128 22.59 15.61 0.19
CA THR A 128 22.83 16.91 0.81
C THR A 128 21.51 17.68 0.97
N PHE A 129 21.50 18.65 1.88
CA PHE A 129 20.33 19.51 2.04
C PHE A 129 19.97 20.26 0.75
N GLU A 130 20.95 20.72 -0.02
CA GLU A 130 20.75 21.45 -1.27
C GLU A 130 19.98 20.60 -2.30
N VAL A 131 20.28 19.30 -2.39
CA VAL A 131 19.56 18.38 -3.25
C VAL A 131 18.12 18.20 -2.77
N GLY A 132 17.92 17.97 -1.47
CA GLY A 132 16.60 17.86 -0.87
C GLY A 132 15.76 19.14 -1.05
N LYS A 133 16.37 20.29 -0.83
CA LYS A 133 15.76 21.60 -1.07
C LYS A 133 15.31 21.75 -2.53
N ARG A 134 16.20 21.45 -3.49
CA ARG A 134 15.85 21.53 -4.91
C ARG A 134 14.72 20.55 -5.30
N ALA A 135 14.64 19.40 -4.67
CA ALA A 135 13.55 18.45 -4.88
C ALA A 135 12.20 19.02 -4.40
N ILE A 136 12.16 19.71 -3.25
CA ILE A 136 10.96 20.42 -2.78
C ILE A 136 10.56 21.54 -3.76
N ASP A 137 11.51 22.36 -4.20
CA ASP A 137 11.28 23.43 -5.16
C ASP A 137 10.69 22.84 -6.47
N PHE A 138 11.28 21.75 -6.98
CA PHE A 138 10.80 21.04 -8.17
C PHE A 138 9.37 20.53 -8.00
N LEU A 139 9.02 19.96 -6.85
CA LEU A 139 7.67 19.46 -6.57
C LEU A 139 6.66 20.62 -6.57
N ILE A 140 7.00 21.75 -5.99
CA ILE A 140 6.16 22.97 -5.97
C ILE A 140 5.96 23.47 -7.40
N GLU A 141 7.04 23.67 -8.16
CA GLU A 141 7.04 24.18 -9.53
C GLU A 141 6.16 23.35 -10.48
N ASN A 142 6.14 22.02 -10.27
CA ASN A 142 5.48 21.06 -11.17
C ASN A 142 4.16 20.51 -10.62
N SER A 143 3.65 21.02 -9.51
CA SER A 143 2.40 20.56 -8.90
C SER A 143 1.15 21.35 -9.34
N GLY A 144 1.30 22.39 -10.15
CA GLY A 144 0.20 23.24 -10.61
C GLY A 144 -0.64 23.77 -9.44
N THR A 145 -1.95 23.69 -9.55
CA THR A 145 -2.89 24.12 -8.50
C THR A 145 -3.08 23.12 -7.35
N ARG A 146 -2.43 21.96 -7.41
CA ARG A 146 -2.54 20.93 -6.36
C ARG A 146 -1.96 21.44 -5.04
N ARG A 147 -2.80 21.47 -4.01
CA ARG A 147 -2.40 21.95 -2.69
C ARG A 147 -1.68 20.87 -1.87
N ASN A 148 -2.25 19.66 -1.83
CA ASN A 148 -1.69 18.56 -1.02
C ASN A 148 -0.62 17.82 -1.83
N LEU A 149 0.61 17.84 -1.30
CA LEU A 149 1.80 17.22 -1.88
C LEU A 149 2.35 16.18 -0.91
N GLU A 150 2.93 15.11 -1.43
CA GLU A 150 3.46 14.00 -0.63
C GLU A 150 4.97 13.88 -0.84
N VAL A 151 5.69 13.66 0.24
CA VAL A 151 7.13 13.42 0.22
C VAL A 151 7.46 12.24 1.12
N ASP A 152 7.98 11.17 0.52
CA ASP A 152 8.41 9.98 1.24
C ASP A 152 9.91 10.01 1.45
N PHE A 153 10.35 10.00 2.70
CA PHE A 153 11.74 9.80 3.05
C PHE A 153 12.05 8.30 3.08
N PHE A 154 12.88 7.91 2.15
CA PHE A 154 13.21 6.54 1.86
C PHE A 154 14.72 6.37 1.59
N GLY A 155 15.11 5.22 1.03
CA GLY A 155 16.47 4.91 0.64
C GLY A 155 16.93 3.57 1.17
N GLY A 156 18.16 3.49 1.67
CA GLY A 156 18.62 2.36 2.48
C GLY A 156 18.00 2.43 3.88
N GLU A 157 18.50 3.37 4.71
CA GLU A 157 17.87 3.75 5.99
C GLU A 157 17.88 5.27 6.13
N PRO A 158 16.73 5.93 6.05
CA PRO A 158 16.67 7.40 6.08
C PRO A 158 17.13 8.01 7.40
N LEU A 159 17.03 7.30 8.53
CA LEU A 159 17.53 7.78 9.81
C LEU A 159 19.08 7.91 9.85
N MET A 160 19.79 7.32 8.90
CA MET A 160 21.23 7.57 8.75
C MET A 160 21.55 8.98 8.21
N ASN A 161 20.55 9.69 7.71
CA ASN A 161 20.65 11.07 7.23
C ASN A 161 19.59 11.96 7.88
N TRP A 162 19.35 11.74 9.17
CA TRP A 162 18.23 12.33 9.89
C TRP A 162 18.28 13.87 9.95
N ASP A 163 19.46 14.45 10.07
CA ASP A 163 19.61 15.90 10.08
C ASP A 163 19.16 16.56 8.78
N VAL A 164 19.44 15.93 7.64
CA VAL A 164 18.97 16.43 6.35
C VAL A 164 17.46 16.25 6.22
N VAL A 165 16.88 15.14 6.71
CA VAL A 165 15.41 14.96 6.76
C VAL A 165 14.76 16.11 7.53
N LYS A 166 15.27 16.43 8.73
CA LYS A 166 14.76 17.54 9.56
C LYS A 166 14.86 18.90 8.83
N GLN A 167 15.97 19.16 8.17
CA GLN A 167 16.18 20.41 7.42
C GLN A 167 15.23 20.52 6.21
N VAL A 168 15.03 19.44 5.46
CA VAL A 168 14.10 19.41 4.32
C VAL A 168 12.66 19.63 4.78
N VAL A 169 12.24 19.00 5.88
CA VAL A 169 10.92 19.21 6.48
C VAL A 169 10.73 20.68 6.89
N ALA A 170 11.69 21.24 7.60
CA ALA A 170 11.63 22.63 8.03
C ALA A 170 11.51 23.59 6.83
N TYR A 171 12.34 23.40 5.80
CA TYR A 171 12.26 24.15 4.56
C TYR A 171 10.90 24.03 3.88
N ALA A 172 10.38 22.81 3.73
CA ALA A 172 9.08 22.59 3.11
C ALA A 172 7.94 23.29 3.89
N ARG A 173 7.98 23.29 5.24
CA ARG A 173 7.01 24.02 6.07
C ARG A 173 7.04 25.53 5.85
N GLU A 174 8.20 26.10 5.56
CA GLU A 174 8.31 27.52 5.17
C GLU A 174 7.69 27.77 3.80
N GLN A 175 7.96 26.87 2.84
CA GLN A 175 7.45 26.98 1.48
C GLN A 175 5.94 26.78 1.40
N GLU A 176 5.31 26.01 2.29
CA GLU A 176 3.84 25.86 2.36
C GLU A 176 3.11 27.19 2.41
N LYS A 177 3.64 28.11 3.23
CA LYS A 177 3.04 29.44 3.45
C LYS A 177 3.16 30.33 2.20
N LEU A 178 4.29 30.22 1.50
CA LEU A 178 4.59 31.06 0.34
C LEU A 178 3.83 30.61 -0.93
N HIS A 179 3.59 29.32 -1.06
CA HIS A 179 3.05 28.71 -2.28
C HIS A 179 1.66 28.11 -2.12
N ASN A 180 0.99 28.31 -0.97
CA ASN A 180 -0.32 27.71 -0.66
C ASN A 180 -0.32 26.18 -0.85
N LYS A 181 0.72 25.52 -0.38
CA LYS A 181 0.88 24.05 -0.41
C LYS A 181 0.66 23.47 0.99
N ASN A 182 0.51 22.16 1.04
CA ASN A 182 0.42 21.38 2.27
C ASN A 182 1.16 20.06 2.05
N PHE A 183 2.32 19.91 2.69
CA PHE A 183 3.13 18.70 2.56
C PHE A 183 2.72 17.63 3.56
N ARG A 184 2.56 16.42 3.08
CA ARG A 184 2.39 15.21 3.87
C ARG A 184 3.66 14.39 3.77
N PHE A 185 4.36 14.25 4.89
CA PHE A 185 5.61 13.49 4.94
C PHE A 185 5.35 12.06 5.38
N THR A 186 6.00 11.11 4.73
CA THR A 186 6.10 9.72 5.15
C THR A 186 7.56 9.39 5.45
N LEU A 187 7.79 8.63 6.49
CA LEU A 187 9.10 8.07 6.87
C LEU A 187 9.00 6.56 6.85
N THR A 188 9.88 5.89 6.07
CA THR A 188 10.02 4.42 6.09
C THR A 188 11.33 4.05 6.75
N THR A 189 11.28 3.31 7.86
CA THR A 189 12.49 2.96 8.62
C THR A 189 12.54 1.50 9.05
N ASN A 190 13.75 0.96 9.17
CA ASN A 190 14.02 -0.34 9.76
C ASN A 190 14.04 -0.33 11.31
N GLY A 191 13.89 0.82 11.92
CA GLY A 191 13.75 0.98 13.37
C GLY A 191 15.03 0.96 14.19
N MET A 192 16.15 0.56 13.64
CA MET A 192 17.40 0.41 14.40
C MET A 192 17.87 1.70 15.09
N LEU A 193 17.64 2.84 14.44
CA LEU A 193 18.07 4.16 14.90
C LEU A 193 16.95 4.98 15.54
N ILE A 194 15.78 4.41 15.77
CA ILE A 194 14.71 5.09 16.50
C ILE A 194 15.18 5.35 17.95
N ASP A 195 15.01 6.58 18.37
CA ASP A 195 15.19 7.08 19.73
C ASP A 195 14.07 8.08 20.07
N ASP A 196 14.11 8.70 21.23
CA ASP A 196 13.11 9.67 21.69
C ASP A 196 13.00 10.89 20.77
N GLU A 197 14.13 11.43 20.27
CA GLU A 197 14.13 12.56 19.34
C GLU A 197 13.40 12.21 18.04
N VAL A 198 13.68 11.03 17.46
CA VAL A 198 13.03 10.56 16.26
C VAL A 198 11.53 10.38 16.49
N ILE A 199 11.13 9.81 17.63
CA ILE A 199 9.72 9.60 17.97
C ILE A 199 8.99 10.95 18.08
N GLU A 200 9.55 11.90 18.81
CA GLU A 200 8.94 13.22 19.00
C GLU A 200 8.81 13.97 17.68
N PHE A 201 9.87 14.04 16.90
CA PHE A 201 9.86 14.72 15.60
C PHE A 201 8.90 14.05 14.61
N ALA A 202 8.96 12.72 14.48
CA ALA A 202 8.08 12.00 13.55
C ALA A 202 6.61 12.11 13.96
N ASN A 203 6.31 12.08 15.26
CA ASN A 203 4.94 12.25 15.74
C ASN A 203 4.42 13.68 15.55
N LYS A 204 5.31 14.68 15.46
CA LYS A 204 4.94 16.06 15.16
C LYS A 204 4.78 16.30 13.66
N GLU A 205 5.73 15.87 12.85
CA GLU A 205 5.88 16.32 11.46
C GLU A 205 5.43 15.28 10.42
N MET A 206 5.51 13.96 10.71
CA MET A 206 5.20 12.93 9.74
C MET A 206 3.70 12.60 9.74
N HIS A 207 3.08 12.71 8.57
CA HIS A 207 1.70 12.31 8.35
C HIS A 207 1.54 10.79 8.48
N ASN A 208 2.51 10.04 7.97
CA ASN A 208 2.55 8.59 8.06
C ASN A 208 3.96 8.09 8.41
N VAL A 209 4.06 6.93 9.07
CA VAL A 209 5.33 6.25 9.33
C VAL A 209 5.18 4.77 9.01
N VAL A 210 6.12 4.25 8.24
CA VAL A 210 6.21 2.84 7.89
C VAL A 210 7.34 2.20 8.70
N LEU A 211 6.97 1.25 9.55
CA LEU A 211 7.86 0.52 10.44
C LEU A 211 8.08 -0.89 9.89
N SER A 212 9.32 -1.21 9.52
CA SER A 212 9.64 -2.46 8.82
C SER A 212 9.80 -3.63 9.77
N LEU A 213 8.81 -4.54 9.79
CA LEU A 213 8.81 -5.77 10.58
C LEU A 213 8.22 -6.92 9.74
N ASP A 214 8.96 -8.02 9.57
CA ASP A 214 8.52 -9.15 8.72
C ASP A 214 7.69 -10.20 9.47
N GLY A 215 7.36 -9.96 10.74
CA GLY A 215 6.55 -10.85 11.56
C GLY A 215 7.32 -11.54 12.69
N ARG A 216 7.18 -12.87 12.83
CA ARG A 216 7.82 -13.66 13.90
C ARG A 216 9.32 -13.45 13.92
N ARG A 217 9.91 -13.59 15.11
CA ARG A 217 11.35 -13.38 15.34
C ARG A 217 12.23 -14.17 14.37
N GLU A 218 11.98 -15.46 14.24
CA GLU A 218 12.77 -16.35 13.38
C GLU A 218 12.69 -15.95 11.91
N VAL A 219 11.53 -15.49 11.43
CA VAL A 219 11.35 -14.98 10.06
C VAL A 219 12.10 -13.68 9.88
N HIS A 220 11.88 -12.73 10.77
CA HIS A 220 12.50 -11.41 10.71
C HIS A 220 14.04 -11.52 10.78
N ASP A 221 14.56 -12.23 11.75
CA ASP A 221 16.02 -12.36 11.98
C ASP A 221 16.71 -13.24 10.94
N HIS A 222 15.97 -14.10 10.24
CA HIS A 222 16.52 -14.82 9.09
C HIS A 222 16.85 -13.85 7.93
N LEU A 223 16.00 -12.87 7.71
CA LEU A 223 16.02 -11.98 6.54
C LEU A 223 16.71 -10.64 6.82
N ARG A 224 16.48 -10.04 8.01
CA ARG A 224 16.93 -8.68 8.37
C ARG A 224 18.05 -8.70 9.41
N LYS A 225 19.22 -9.11 8.97
CA LYS A 225 20.44 -9.11 9.80
C LYS A 225 21.23 -7.83 9.67
N ASP A 226 21.99 -7.51 10.71
CA ASP A 226 23.03 -6.49 10.60
C ASP A 226 24.28 -7.02 9.84
N TYR A 227 25.28 -6.18 9.64
CA TYR A 227 26.50 -6.57 8.94
C TYR A 227 27.38 -7.58 9.74
N ALA A 228 27.14 -7.73 11.02
CA ALA A 228 27.80 -8.75 11.85
C ALA A 228 27.04 -10.08 11.86
N GLY A 229 25.89 -10.16 11.16
CA GLY A 229 25.07 -11.37 11.07
C GLY A 229 24.07 -11.53 12.21
N ASN A 230 23.95 -10.54 13.11
CA ASN A 230 22.99 -10.59 14.21
C ASN A 230 21.59 -10.20 13.73
N GLY A 231 20.55 -10.83 14.32
CA GLY A 231 19.16 -10.43 14.13
C GLY A 231 18.86 -9.03 14.65
N SER A 232 17.82 -8.43 14.14
CA SER A 232 17.41 -7.07 14.52
C SER A 232 16.12 -7.03 15.35
N TYR A 233 15.37 -8.12 15.41
CA TYR A 233 14.04 -8.21 16.02
C TYR A 233 13.99 -7.65 17.45
N ASP A 234 14.81 -8.18 18.36
CA ASP A 234 14.82 -7.78 19.77
C ASP A 234 15.23 -6.32 20.00
N ARG A 235 15.93 -5.74 19.02
CA ARG A 235 16.39 -4.36 19.09
C ARG A 235 15.32 -3.38 18.63
N ILE A 236 14.43 -3.79 17.71
CA ILE A 236 13.46 -2.87 17.07
C ILE A 236 12.07 -3.00 17.66
N VAL A 237 11.60 -4.19 18.01
CA VAL A 237 10.21 -4.40 18.50
C VAL A 237 9.87 -3.51 19.70
N PRO A 238 10.68 -3.41 20.76
CA PRO A 238 10.38 -2.52 21.86
C PRO A 238 10.29 -1.04 21.45
N LYS A 239 11.15 -0.61 20.50
CA LYS A 239 11.13 0.75 19.95
C LYS A 239 9.86 1.01 19.15
N PHE A 240 9.42 0.05 18.34
CA PHE A 240 8.17 0.16 17.59
C PHE A 240 6.95 0.24 18.50
N GLN A 241 6.90 -0.57 19.55
CA GLN A 241 5.83 -0.52 20.54
C GLN A 241 5.77 0.84 21.24
N GLU A 242 6.92 1.38 21.65
CA GLU A 242 6.99 2.72 22.26
C GLU A 242 6.61 3.80 21.24
N PHE A 243 7.10 3.71 20.01
CA PHE A 243 6.77 4.64 18.93
C PHE A 243 5.25 4.70 18.69
N VAL A 244 4.61 3.54 18.48
CA VAL A 244 3.16 3.45 18.21
C VAL A 244 2.36 3.95 19.41
N LYS A 245 2.75 3.58 20.63
CA LYS A 245 2.11 4.06 21.86
C LYS A 245 2.13 5.60 21.96
N LYS A 246 3.28 6.24 21.68
CA LYS A 246 3.42 7.72 21.68
C LYS A 246 2.76 8.37 20.46
N ARG A 247 2.52 7.61 19.39
CA ARG A 247 1.89 8.12 18.16
C ARG A 247 0.37 8.27 18.31
N GLY A 248 -0.29 7.44 19.14
CA GLY A 248 -1.74 7.44 19.33
C GLY A 248 -2.49 7.13 18.03
N ASP A 249 -3.51 7.92 17.70
CA ASP A 249 -4.39 7.71 16.54
C ASP A 249 -3.80 8.19 15.20
N LYS A 250 -2.54 8.57 15.16
CA LYS A 250 -1.89 9.01 13.90
C LYS A 250 -1.49 7.81 13.04
N ASN A 251 -1.55 8.00 11.72
CA ASN A 251 -1.28 6.93 10.76
C ASN A 251 0.13 6.33 10.90
N TYR A 252 0.20 5.02 10.87
CA TYR A 252 1.43 4.23 10.74
C TYR A 252 1.11 2.92 10.03
N TYR A 253 2.13 2.22 9.56
CA TYR A 253 2.02 0.84 9.09
C TYR A 253 3.19 0.03 9.60
N MET A 254 2.89 -1.15 10.16
CA MET A 254 3.87 -2.23 10.24
C MET A 254 3.93 -2.89 8.87
N ARG A 255 5.07 -2.81 8.20
CA ARG A 255 5.23 -3.36 6.85
C ARG A 255 6.18 -4.54 6.85
N GLY A 256 5.65 -5.71 6.56
CA GLY A 256 6.38 -6.95 6.39
C GLY A 256 6.52 -7.37 4.94
N THR A 257 7.53 -8.18 4.69
CA THR A 257 7.78 -8.81 3.39
C THR A 257 7.73 -10.32 3.57
N PHE A 258 6.89 -11.01 2.78
CA PHE A 258 6.90 -12.46 2.78
C PHE A 258 7.66 -13.02 1.56
N THR A 259 8.26 -14.18 1.77
CA THR A 259 9.10 -14.88 0.78
C THR A 259 8.67 -16.34 0.71
N HIS A 260 9.31 -17.14 -0.13
CA HIS A 260 9.10 -18.58 -0.13
C HIS A 260 9.46 -19.26 1.22
N ASN A 261 10.19 -18.58 2.10
CA ASN A 261 10.57 -19.11 3.42
C ASN A 261 9.47 -18.95 4.48
N ASN A 262 8.47 -18.08 4.23
CA ASN A 262 7.35 -17.82 5.14
C ASN A 262 6.04 -17.65 4.36
N VAL A 263 5.71 -18.64 3.53
CA VAL A 263 4.42 -18.68 2.81
C VAL A 263 3.21 -18.76 3.74
N ASP A 264 3.44 -19.13 5.01
CA ASP A 264 2.50 -19.10 6.12
C ASP A 264 2.41 -17.71 6.79
N PHE A 265 2.66 -16.65 6.03
CA PHE A 265 2.75 -15.24 6.49
C PHE A 265 1.54 -14.75 7.28
N THR A 266 0.40 -15.45 7.21
CA THR A 266 -0.76 -15.18 8.09
C THR A 266 -0.37 -15.30 9.57
N ASN A 267 0.53 -16.23 9.92
CA ASN A 267 1.05 -16.36 11.28
C ASN A 267 1.91 -15.16 11.67
N ASP A 268 2.60 -14.55 10.70
CA ASP A 268 3.39 -13.33 10.91
C ASP A 268 2.48 -12.12 11.17
N LEU A 269 1.33 -12.03 10.46
CA LEU A 269 0.32 -11.01 10.70
C LEU A 269 -0.30 -11.15 12.10
N PHE A 270 -0.69 -12.36 12.50
CA PHE A 270 -1.21 -12.59 13.85
C PHE A 270 -0.17 -12.26 14.92
N HIS A 271 1.08 -12.64 14.71
CA HIS A 271 2.16 -12.29 15.63
C HIS A 271 2.32 -10.77 15.80
N MET A 272 2.27 -10.01 14.71
CA MET A 272 2.31 -8.53 14.78
C MET A 272 1.08 -7.96 15.51
N ALA A 273 -0.10 -8.54 15.30
CA ALA A 273 -1.31 -8.14 16.02
C ALA A 273 -1.20 -8.44 17.53
N ASP A 274 -0.64 -9.60 17.92
CA ASP A 274 -0.40 -9.98 19.32
C ASP A 274 0.62 -9.04 20.01
N LEU A 275 1.54 -8.43 19.25
CA LEU A 275 2.45 -7.39 19.76
C LEU A 275 1.75 -6.05 20.01
N GLY A 276 0.46 -5.93 19.66
CA GLY A 276 -0.35 -4.73 19.84
C GLY A 276 -0.37 -3.76 18.63
N PHE A 277 0.10 -4.18 17.47
CA PHE A 277 0.03 -3.37 16.26
C PHE A 277 -1.30 -3.60 15.53
N THR A 278 -1.97 -2.51 15.12
CA THR A 278 -3.30 -2.54 14.48
C THR A 278 -3.27 -2.26 12.99
N GLU A 279 -2.25 -1.54 12.52
CA GLU A 279 -2.09 -1.18 11.11
C GLU A 279 -1.00 -2.05 10.46
N LEU A 280 -1.43 -3.09 9.75
CA LEU A 280 -0.55 -4.13 9.23
C LEU A 280 -0.60 -4.18 7.70
N SER A 281 0.56 -4.38 7.08
CA SER A 281 0.71 -4.61 5.64
C SER A 281 1.76 -5.68 5.38
N MET A 282 1.41 -6.68 4.55
CA MET A 282 2.34 -7.71 4.10
C MET A 282 2.37 -7.75 2.57
N GLU A 283 3.57 -7.74 2.02
CA GLU A 283 3.78 -7.73 0.58
C GLU A 283 4.72 -8.87 0.15
N PRO A 284 4.52 -9.44 -1.05
CA PRO A 284 5.46 -10.41 -1.58
C PRO A 284 6.81 -9.77 -1.87
N VAL A 285 7.89 -10.51 -1.66
CA VAL A 285 9.21 -10.08 -2.08
C VAL A 285 9.25 -9.92 -3.60
N VAL A 286 9.83 -8.82 -4.07
CA VAL A 286 10.13 -8.62 -5.49
C VAL A 286 11.58 -9.06 -5.72
N THR A 287 11.75 -10.16 -6.46
CA THR A 287 13.05 -10.66 -6.89
C THR A 287 13.17 -10.61 -8.40
N LYS A 288 14.40 -10.57 -8.88
CA LYS A 288 14.70 -10.73 -10.33
C LYS A 288 14.61 -12.19 -10.73
#